data_4db342327152ad4ef48fb6656e9231b9
#
_entry.id   4db342327152ad4ef48fb6656e9231b9
#
_cell.length_a   1.000
_cell.length_b   1.000
_cell.length_c   1.000
_cell.angle_alpha   90.00
_cell.angle_beta   90.00
_cell.angle_gamma   90.00
#
_symmetry.space_group_name_H-M   'P 1'
#
loop_
_entity.id
_entity.type
_entity.pdbx_description
1 polymer ?
#
loop_
_entity_poly.entity_id
_entity_poly.type
_entity_poly.pdbx_seq_one_letter_code
_entity_poly.pdbx_strand_id
1 'polypeptide(L)'
;MQKKINIAIDGYSSCGKGTLAKALAKSLGYVFIDSGAMYRAVTLHMLQSKVDVNDEAAVVSALANVQVGFENNAKQQSEVTLNGVSVESEIRNIEVASKVSEVAKIAAVRTKMVALQQAIGSNRGVVMDGRDIGTVVFPDAELKIFMTASPEVRAQRRFAELSAKGDVVTLEEIAKNLEHRDTIDASRENSPLMLTGDYRVLDNSDLSKEAQFAMAMGWVNEAIQCI
;
A
#
# COMPACT_ATOMS: atom_id res chain seq x y z
N MET A 1 -23.10 -19.96 1.48
CA MET A 1 -21.74 -19.37 1.59
C MET A 1 -21.91 -17.86 1.80
N GLN A 2 -21.19 -17.28 2.77
CA GLN A 2 -21.21 -15.83 2.97
C GLN A 2 -20.60 -15.16 1.74
N LYS A 3 -21.27 -14.14 1.18
CA LYS A 3 -20.73 -13.38 0.06
C LYS A 3 -19.44 -12.66 0.48
N LYS A 4 -18.42 -12.74 -0.35
CA LYS A 4 -17.14 -12.07 -0.11
C LYS A 4 -17.14 -10.69 -0.76
N ILE A 5 -16.48 -9.73 -0.14
CA ILE A 5 -16.30 -8.36 -0.63
C ILE A 5 -14.82 -8.06 -0.87
N ASN A 6 -14.54 -7.03 -1.67
CA ASN A 6 -13.24 -6.40 -1.71
C ASN A 6 -13.25 -5.17 -0.79
N ILE A 7 -12.17 -4.99 -0.04
CA ILE A 7 -11.97 -3.86 0.87
C ILE A 7 -10.77 -3.07 0.38
N ALA A 8 -11.00 -1.83 -0.03
CA ALA A 8 -9.97 -0.88 -0.43
C ALA A 8 -9.60 0.02 0.75
N ILE A 9 -8.31 0.13 1.08
CA ILE A 9 -7.84 1.03 2.14
C ILE A 9 -6.80 1.98 1.57
N ASP A 10 -7.18 3.22 1.34
CA ASP A 10 -6.32 4.26 0.82
C ASP A 10 -5.97 5.28 1.92
N GLY A 11 -4.97 6.12 1.66
CA GLY A 11 -4.59 7.18 2.58
C GLY A 11 -3.09 7.45 2.64
N TYR A 12 -2.70 8.39 3.47
CA TYR A 12 -1.33 8.92 3.55
C TYR A 12 -0.30 7.91 4.05
N SER A 13 0.98 8.24 3.83
CA SER A 13 2.10 7.45 4.33
C SER A 13 2.08 7.37 5.86
N SER A 14 2.44 6.20 6.42
CA SER A 14 2.58 5.98 7.87
C SER A 14 1.32 6.19 8.73
N CYS A 15 0.11 6.24 8.14
CA CYS A 15 -1.14 6.29 8.91
C CYS A 15 -1.61 4.91 9.45
N GLY A 16 -0.89 3.81 9.17
CA GLY A 16 -1.20 2.50 9.74
C GLY A 16 -2.11 1.59 8.89
N LYS A 17 -2.31 1.91 7.59
CA LYS A 17 -3.15 1.13 6.66
C LYS A 17 -2.87 -0.36 6.68
N GLY A 18 -1.60 -0.75 6.48
CA GLY A 18 -1.22 -2.16 6.45
C GLY A 18 -1.51 -2.91 7.75
N THR A 19 -1.43 -2.24 8.91
CA THR A 19 -1.79 -2.83 10.20
C THR A 19 -3.27 -3.15 10.27
N LEU A 20 -4.13 -2.19 9.88
CA LEU A 20 -5.58 -2.38 9.85
C LEU A 20 -5.96 -3.43 8.79
N ALA A 21 -5.40 -3.32 7.58
CA ALA A 21 -5.67 -4.24 6.48
C ALA A 21 -5.35 -5.70 6.83
N LYS A 22 -4.20 -5.94 7.45
CA LYS A 22 -3.81 -7.29 7.95
C LYS A 22 -4.79 -7.81 9.00
N ALA A 23 -5.20 -6.95 9.96
CA ALA A 23 -6.13 -7.34 11.01
C ALA A 23 -7.51 -7.70 10.43
N LEU A 24 -8.04 -6.90 9.50
CA LEU A 24 -9.30 -7.18 8.81
C LEU A 24 -9.23 -8.47 7.99
N ALA A 25 -8.20 -8.62 7.16
CA ALA A 25 -8.02 -9.81 6.35
C ALA A 25 -7.97 -11.08 7.19
N LYS A 26 -7.22 -11.06 8.28
CA LYS A 26 -7.12 -12.18 9.23
C LYS A 26 -8.49 -12.52 9.85
N SER A 27 -9.24 -11.51 10.29
CA SER A 27 -10.54 -11.71 10.93
C SER A 27 -11.59 -12.27 9.96
N LEU A 28 -11.52 -11.89 8.68
CA LEU A 28 -12.46 -12.30 7.64
C LEU A 28 -12.06 -13.58 6.89
N GLY A 29 -10.84 -14.07 7.09
CA GLY A 29 -10.27 -15.12 6.25
C GLY A 29 -10.07 -14.68 4.80
N TYR A 30 -9.75 -13.39 4.60
CA TYR A 30 -9.47 -12.78 3.29
C TYR A 30 -7.97 -12.71 3.02
N VAL A 31 -7.62 -12.49 1.76
CA VAL A 31 -6.24 -12.27 1.36
C VAL A 31 -5.86 -10.81 1.63
N PHE A 32 -4.73 -10.59 2.30
CA PHE A 32 -4.15 -9.27 2.48
C PHE A 32 -3.13 -8.98 1.38
N ILE A 33 -3.21 -7.80 0.75
CA ILE A 33 -2.26 -7.34 -0.27
C ILE A 33 -1.74 -5.94 0.08
N ASP A 34 -0.41 -5.83 0.30
CA ASP A 34 0.31 -4.56 0.40
C ASP A 34 0.69 -4.08 -1.01
N SER A 35 -0.14 -3.22 -1.62
CA SER A 35 0.19 -2.69 -2.95
C SER A 35 1.48 -1.86 -2.95
N GLY A 36 1.77 -1.19 -1.84
CA GLY A 36 3.04 -0.46 -1.68
C GLY A 36 4.26 -1.37 -1.73
N ALA A 37 4.17 -2.62 -1.25
CA ALA A 37 5.24 -3.60 -1.39
C ALA A 37 5.48 -3.98 -2.85
N MET A 38 4.42 -4.07 -3.68
CA MET A 38 4.56 -4.32 -5.12
C MET A 38 5.37 -3.22 -5.82
N TYR A 39 5.02 -1.94 -5.57
CA TYR A 39 5.78 -0.81 -6.13
C TYR A 39 7.22 -0.75 -5.61
N ARG A 40 7.46 -1.12 -4.34
CA ARG A 40 8.82 -1.22 -3.80
C ARG A 40 9.62 -2.36 -4.43
N ALA A 41 9.02 -3.49 -4.74
CA ALA A 41 9.67 -4.58 -5.46
C ALA A 41 10.13 -4.13 -6.86
N VAL A 42 9.27 -3.40 -7.58
CA VAL A 42 9.64 -2.77 -8.86
C VAL A 42 10.78 -1.77 -8.67
N THR A 43 10.69 -0.92 -7.64
CA THR A 43 11.76 0.06 -7.33
C THR A 43 13.09 -0.63 -7.04
N LEU A 44 13.09 -1.71 -6.25
CA LEU A 44 14.28 -2.51 -5.97
C LEU A 44 14.90 -3.05 -7.26
N HIS A 45 14.07 -3.60 -8.17
CA HIS A 45 14.56 -4.07 -9.46
C HIS A 45 15.21 -2.95 -10.29
N MET A 46 14.59 -1.77 -10.35
CA MET A 46 15.17 -0.62 -11.07
C MET A 46 16.52 -0.18 -10.50
N LEU A 47 16.63 -0.14 -9.15
CA LEU A 47 17.88 0.20 -8.47
C LEU A 47 18.98 -0.85 -8.72
N GLN A 48 18.68 -2.13 -8.56
CA GLN A 48 19.62 -3.23 -8.79
C GLN A 48 20.12 -3.28 -10.23
N SER A 49 19.23 -3.00 -11.18
CA SER A 49 19.52 -2.98 -12.62
C SER A 49 20.09 -1.63 -13.09
N LYS A 50 20.26 -0.65 -12.18
CA LYS A 50 20.73 0.72 -12.47
C LYS A 50 19.97 1.39 -13.62
N VAL A 51 18.67 1.19 -13.66
CA VAL A 51 17.78 1.79 -14.68
C VAL A 51 17.63 3.29 -14.39
N ASP A 52 17.85 4.12 -15.38
CA ASP A 52 17.46 5.53 -15.30
C ASP A 52 15.93 5.63 -15.39
N VAL A 53 15.29 6.00 -14.31
CA VAL A 53 13.82 6.11 -14.21
C VAL A 53 13.25 7.27 -15.04
N ASN A 54 14.08 8.16 -15.56
CA ASN A 54 13.70 9.22 -16.48
C ASN A 54 13.76 8.78 -17.95
N ASP A 55 14.37 7.64 -18.23
CA ASP A 55 14.38 7.02 -19.57
C ASP A 55 13.22 6.03 -19.68
N GLU A 56 12.14 6.45 -20.33
CA GLU A 56 10.92 5.64 -20.48
C GLU A 56 11.20 4.30 -21.21
N ALA A 57 12.06 4.29 -22.21
CA ALA A 57 12.39 3.07 -22.96
C ALA A 57 13.18 2.09 -22.06
N ALA A 58 14.12 2.58 -21.25
CA ALA A 58 14.85 1.77 -20.29
C ALA A 58 13.90 1.18 -19.22
N VAL A 59 12.95 1.99 -18.71
CA VAL A 59 11.93 1.52 -17.75
C VAL A 59 11.06 0.43 -18.35
N VAL A 60 10.52 0.61 -19.55
CA VAL A 60 9.66 -0.38 -20.22
C VAL A 60 10.43 -1.67 -20.48
N SER A 61 11.69 -1.59 -20.94
CA SER A 61 12.55 -2.75 -21.14
C SER A 61 12.79 -3.53 -19.83
N ALA A 62 13.10 -2.82 -18.74
CA ALA A 62 13.30 -3.43 -17.43
C ALA A 62 12.04 -4.10 -16.90
N LEU A 63 10.87 -3.46 -17.06
CA LEU A 63 9.58 -3.99 -16.65
C LEU A 63 9.22 -5.31 -17.34
N ALA A 64 9.70 -5.57 -18.55
CA ALA A 64 9.46 -6.83 -19.25
C ALA A 64 9.95 -8.04 -18.43
N ASN A 65 11.00 -7.87 -17.64
CA ASN A 65 11.63 -8.90 -16.81
C ASN A 65 11.17 -8.89 -15.34
N VAL A 66 10.18 -8.09 -15.00
CA VAL A 66 9.66 -7.97 -13.62
C VAL A 66 8.40 -8.82 -13.48
N GLN A 67 8.46 -9.80 -12.57
CA GLN A 67 7.31 -10.55 -12.09
C GLN A 67 7.16 -10.29 -10.59
N VAL A 68 6.09 -9.62 -10.19
CA VAL A 68 5.77 -9.40 -8.77
C VAL A 68 4.68 -10.39 -8.37
N GLY A 69 4.89 -11.07 -7.26
CA GLY A 69 3.95 -12.03 -6.69
C GLY A 69 3.88 -11.95 -5.17
N PHE A 70 3.10 -12.84 -4.59
CA PHE A 70 3.01 -13.01 -3.15
C PHE A 70 3.08 -14.50 -2.80
N GLU A 71 3.88 -14.83 -1.81
CA GLU A 71 4.01 -16.19 -1.28
C GLU A 71 3.91 -16.16 0.24
N ASN A 72 3.38 -17.25 0.82
CA ASN A 72 3.34 -17.38 2.26
C ASN A 72 4.67 -17.94 2.77
N ASN A 73 5.28 -17.26 3.73
CA ASN A 73 6.45 -17.76 4.43
C ASN A 73 6.09 -18.92 5.38
N ALA A 74 7.10 -19.50 6.05
CA ALA A 74 6.92 -20.60 7.00
C ALA A 74 5.96 -20.26 8.17
N LYS A 75 5.74 -18.97 8.46
CA LYS A 75 4.81 -18.48 9.48
C LYS A 75 3.42 -18.14 8.91
N GLN A 76 3.11 -18.56 7.69
CA GLN A 76 1.85 -18.25 6.98
C GLN A 76 1.60 -16.75 6.81
N GLN A 77 2.69 -15.96 6.72
CA GLN A 77 2.61 -14.52 6.44
C GLN A 77 2.89 -14.29 4.96
N SER A 78 2.04 -13.50 4.30
CA SER A 78 2.22 -13.13 2.91
C SER A 78 3.42 -12.20 2.77
N GLU A 79 4.38 -12.60 1.95
CA GLU A 79 5.57 -11.85 1.57
C GLU A 79 5.54 -11.55 0.07
N VAL A 80 6.02 -10.37 -0.31
CA VAL A 80 6.14 -10.02 -1.72
C VAL A 80 7.35 -10.71 -2.33
N THR A 81 7.16 -11.25 -3.53
CA THR A 81 8.23 -11.85 -4.33
C THR A 81 8.52 -11.02 -5.58
N LEU A 82 9.78 -10.99 -5.96
CA LEU A 82 10.27 -10.44 -7.21
C LEU A 82 10.95 -11.56 -7.98
N ASN A 83 10.41 -11.89 -9.16
CA ASN A 83 10.90 -13.00 -10.00
C ASN A 83 11.02 -14.34 -9.23
N GLY A 84 10.03 -14.62 -8.35
CA GLY A 84 9.96 -15.85 -7.56
C GLY A 84 10.84 -15.87 -6.30
N VAL A 85 11.52 -14.77 -5.96
CA VAL A 85 12.35 -14.67 -4.75
C VAL A 85 11.71 -13.68 -3.78
N SER A 86 11.58 -14.05 -2.47
CA SER A 86 11.10 -13.10 -1.45
C SER A 86 12.07 -11.94 -1.31
N VAL A 87 11.52 -10.72 -1.37
CA VAL A 87 12.28 -9.47 -1.24
C VAL A 87 11.75 -8.61 -0.08
N GLU A 88 11.01 -9.21 0.85
CA GLU A 88 10.31 -8.50 1.93
C GLU A 88 11.26 -7.66 2.80
N SER A 89 12.48 -8.13 3.06
CA SER A 89 13.50 -7.38 3.81
C SER A 89 14.11 -6.25 2.99
N GLU A 90 14.47 -6.53 1.74
CA GLU A 90 15.17 -5.60 0.87
C GLU A 90 14.32 -4.38 0.49
N ILE A 91 13.03 -4.58 0.30
CA ILE A 91 12.10 -3.49 -0.07
C ILE A 91 11.79 -2.54 1.08
N ARG A 92 12.20 -2.85 2.31
CA ARG A 92 11.92 -2.03 3.51
C ARG A 92 13.08 -1.11 3.89
N ASN A 93 14.18 -1.09 3.12
CA ASN A 93 15.32 -0.22 3.37
C ASN A 93 15.02 1.25 3.01
N ILE A 94 15.90 2.16 3.46
CA ILE A 94 15.75 3.61 3.26
C ILE A 94 15.88 3.99 1.78
N GLU A 95 16.78 3.34 1.03
CA GLU A 95 17.02 3.64 -0.38
C GLU A 95 15.77 3.39 -1.22
N VAL A 96 15.14 2.21 -1.10
CA VAL A 96 13.88 1.89 -1.77
C VAL A 96 12.77 2.83 -1.31
N ALA A 97 12.69 3.11 0.01
CA ALA A 97 11.65 3.98 0.56
C ALA A 97 11.75 5.43 0.05
N SER A 98 12.96 5.93 -0.26
CA SER A 98 13.17 7.28 -0.79
C SER A 98 12.79 7.41 -2.27
N LYS A 99 12.82 6.31 -3.04
CA LYS A 99 12.61 6.31 -4.50
C LYS A 99 11.25 5.77 -4.94
N VAL A 100 10.53 5.06 -4.06
CA VAL A 100 9.30 4.37 -4.46
C VAL A 100 8.23 5.30 -5.01
N SER A 101 8.07 6.52 -4.50
CA SER A 101 7.05 7.45 -5.02
C SER A 101 7.41 7.95 -6.42
N GLU A 102 8.70 8.13 -6.71
CA GLU A 102 9.18 8.50 -8.04
C GLU A 102 8.93 7.39 -9.07
N VAL A 103 9.19 6.14 -8.70
CA VAL A 103 8.92 4.98 -9.57
C VAL A 103 7.42 4.76 -9.72
N ALA A 104 6.64 4.93 -8.65
CA ALA A 104 5.20 4.70 -8.65
C ALA A 104 4.41 5.73 -9.46
N LYS A 105 4.96 6.89 -9.84
CA LYS A 105 4.30 7.84 -10.75
C LYS A 105 4.46 7.49 -12.23
N ILE A 106 5.40 6.59 -12.59
CA ILE A 106 5.67 6.23 -13.99
C ILE A 106 4.49 5.43 -14.56
N ALA A 107 3.93 5.92 -15.68
CA ALA A 107 2.72 5.36 -16.27
C ALA A 107 2.84 3.86 -16.61
N ALA A 108 3.95 3.43 -17.21
CA ALA A 108 4.18 2.02 -17.55
C ALA A 108 4.24 1.12 -16.30
N VAL A 109 4.85 1.59 -15.20
CA VAL A 109 4.89 0.87 -13.92
C VAL A 109 3.47 0.73 -13.36
N ARG A 110 2.69 1.81 -13.37
CA ARG A 110 1.32 1.80 -12.89
C ARG A 110 0.44 0.86 -13.66
N THR A 111 0.47 0.95 -14.99
CA THR A 111 -0.33 0.06 -15.87
C THR A 111 -0.10 -1.41 -15.51
N LYS A 112 1.15 -1.82 -15.37
CA LYS A 112 1.49 -3.21 -15.02
C LYS A 112 1.02 -3.58 -13.61
N MET A 113 1.25 -2.72 -12.61
CA MET A 113 0.88 -3.01 -11.22
C MET A 113 -0.63 -3.02 -11.02
N VAL A 114 -1.37 -2.06 -11.59
CA VAL A 114 -2.83 -2.00 -11.51
C VAL A 114 -3.47 -3.25 -12.13
N ALA A 115 -3.00 -3.70 -13.31
CA ALA A 115 -3.51 -4.92 -13.94
C ALA A 115 -3.31 -6.16 -13.03
N LEU A 116 -2.15 -6.30 -12.38
CA LEU A 116 -1.91 -7.39 -11.43
C LEU A 116 -2.83 -7.29 -10.20
N GLN A 117 -2.98 -6.11 -9.63
CA GLN A 117 -3.84 -5.87 -8.48
C GLN A 117 -5.30 -6.19 -8.78
N GLN A 118 -5.81 -5.76 -9.93
CA GLN A 118 -7.17 -6.07 -10.39
C GLN A 118 -7.40 -7.56 -10.58
N ALA A 119 -6.41 -8.26 -11.15
CA ALA A 119 -6.48 -9.72 -11.31
C ALA A 119 -6.59 -10.45 -9.96
N ILE A 120 -5.84 -10.00 -8.92
CA ILE A 120 -5.91 -10.56 -7.57
C ILE A 120 -7.31 -10.37 -6.96
N GLY A 121 -7.95 -9.22 -7.15
CA GLY A 121 -9.26 -8.90 -6.59
C GLY A 121 -10.46 -9.47 -7.36
N SER A 122 -10.25 -10.15 -8.50
CA SER A 122 -11.32 -10.57 -9.40
C SER A 122 -12.35 -11.52 -8.73
N ASN A 123 -11.93 -12.35 -7.81
CA ASN A 123 -12.76 -13.33 -7.10
C ASN A 123 -13.32 -12.83 -5.75
N ARG A 124 -13.17 -11.57 -5.42
CA ARG A 124 -13.50 -10.98 -4.11
C ARG A 124 -12.74 -11.64 -2.93
N GLY A 125 -12.94 -11.14 -1.73
CA GLY A 125 -12.27 -11.65 -0.54
C GLY A 125 -10.85 -11.14 -0.38
N VAL A 126 -10.60 -9.90 -0.81
CA VAL A 126 -9.30 -9.23 -0.70
C VAL A 126 -9.42 -7.96 0.15
N VAL A 127 -8.45 -7.74 1.02
CA VAL A 127 -8.19 -6.46 1.67
C VAL A 127 -6.88 -5.93 1.11
N MET A 128 -6.94 -4.82 0.38
CA MET A 128 -5.76 -4.21 -0.24
C MET A 128 -5.55 -2.79 0.27
N ASP A 129 -4.32 -2.47 0.67
CA ASP A 129 -3.96 -1.11 1.04
C ASP A 129 -3.07 -0.43 0.01
N GLY A 130 -3.28 0.89 -0.16
CA GLY A 130 -2.53 1.67 -1.14
C GLY A 130 -2.80 3.16 -1.11
N ARG A 131 -2.95 3.75 -2.33
CA ARG A 131 -3.23 5.18 -2.55
C ARG A 131 -4.40 5.44 -3.50
N ASP A 132 -4.73 4.47 -4.31
CA ASP A 132 -5.71 4.55 -5.39
C ASP A 132 -6.47 3.24 -5.55
N ILE A 133 -6.54 2.46 -4.47
CA ILE A 133 -7.20 1.14 -4.52
C ILE A 133 -8.68 1.31 -4.80
N GLY A 134 -9.36 2.16 -4.06
CA GLY A 134 -10.80 2.37 -4.23
C GLY A 134 -11.18 3.29 -5.39
N THR A 135 -10.21 4.02 -5.99
CA THR A 135 -10.50 4.88 -7.14
C THR A 135 -10.14 4.24 -8.48
N VAL A 136 -9.11 3.39 -8.53
CA VAL A 136 -8.57 2.83 -9.77
C VAL A 136 -8.50 1.31 -9.78
N VAL A 137 -8.00 0.70 -8.70
CA VAL A 137 -7.78 -0.74 -8.66
C VAL A 137 -9.10 -1.49 -8.47
N PHE A 138 -9.87 -1.11 -7.45
CA PHE A 138 -11.20 -1.67 -7.14
C PHE A 138 -12.26 -0.56 -7.06
N PRO A 139 -12.59 0.09 -8.19
CA PRO A 139 -13.60 1.16 -8.21
C PRO A 139 -14.97 0.69 -7.73
N ASP A 140 -15.23 -0.62 -7.85
CA ASP A 140 -16.47 -1.27 -7.39
C ASP A 140 -16.27 -2.04 -6.07
N ALA A 141 -15.27 -1.68 -5.24
CA ALA A 141 -15.11 -2.25 -3.92
C ALA A 141 -16.33 -1.93 -3.05
N GLU A 142 -16.86 -2.94 -2.38
CA GLU A 142 -18.03 -2.81 -1.51
C GLU A 142 -17.74 -1.98 -0.26
N LEU A 143 -16.46 -1.91 0.14
CA LEU A 143 -16.02 -1.02 1.22
C LEU A 143 -14.74 -0.30 0.82
N LYS A 144 -14.80 1.04 0.89
CA LYS A 144 -13.65 1.91 0.69
C LYS A 144 -13.39 2.71 1.97
N ILE A 145 -12.17 2.60 2.50
CA ILE A 145 -11.72 3.29 3.71
C ILE A 145 -10.59 4.23 3.35
N PHE A 146 -10.73 5.51 3.67
CA PHE A 146 -9.64 6.49 3.57
C PHE A 146 -9.06 6.73 4.96
N MET A 147 -7.82 6.28 5.17
CA MET A 147 -7.13 6.44 6.45
C MET A 147 -6.28 7.69 6.48
N THR A 148 -6.43 8.48 7.53
CA THR A 148 -5.60 9.64 7.82
C THR A 148 -5.12 9.63 9.27
N ALA A 149 -4.11 10.44 9.55
CA ALA A 149 -3.65 10.84 10.88
C ALA A 149 -2.88 12.15 10.76
N SER A 150 -2.72 12.89 11.85
CA SER A 150 -1.95 14.14 11.83
C SER A 150 -0.51 13.89 11.36
N PRO A 151 0.13 14.86 10.68
CA PRO A 151 1.52 14.76 10.23
C PRO A 151 2.48 14.37 11.35
N GLU A 152 2.27 14.92 12.55
CA GLU A 152 3.10 14.69 13.73
C GLU A 152 3.00 13.23 14.19
N VAL A 153 1.78 12.71 14.29
CA VAL A 153 1.53 11.30 14.68
C VAL A 153 2.14 10.34 13.68
N ARG A 154 2.03 10.63 12.39
CA ARG A 154 2.62 9.79 11.33
C ARG A 154 4.15 9.80 11.37
N ALA A 155 4.75 10.98 11.59
CA ALA A 155 6.19 11.12 11.74
C ALA A 155 6.71 10.38 12.97
N GLN A 156 6.05 10.50 14.11
CA GLN A 156 6.40 9.78 15.35
C GLN A 156 6.30 8.26 15.18
N ARG A 157 5.23 7.75 14.55
CA ARG A 157 5.07 6.31 14.25
C ARG A 157 6.21 5.79 13.38
N ARG A 158 6.58 6.54 12.35
CA ARG A 158 7.67 6.16 11.46
C ARG A 158 9.03 6.23 12.13
N PHE A 159 9.25 7.24 12.97
CA PHE A 159 10.45 7.36 13.78
C PHE A 159 10.62 6.15 14.71
N ALA A 160 9.58 5.79 15.44
CA ALA A 160 9.60 4.62 16.32
C ALA A 160 9.88 3.32 15.55
N GLU A 161 9.29 3.15 14.36
CA GLU A 161 9.52 1.99 13.51
C GLU A 161 10.99 1.87 13.05
N LEU A 162 11.58 2.96 12.57
CA LEU A 162 12.96 2.99 12.07
C LEU A 162 13.98 2.85 13.20
N SER A 163 13.77 3.56 14.32
CA SER A 163 14.61 3.44 15.51
C SER A 163 14.62 2.02 16.07
N ALA A 164 13.46 1.33 16.08
CA ALA A 164 13.39 -0.07 16.51
C ALA A 164 14.17 -1.04 15.60
N LYS A 165 14.44 -0.64 14.34
CA LYS A 165 15.30 -1.40 13.40
C LYS A 165 16.78 -1.05 13.51
N GLY A 166 17.12 -0.04 14.33
CA GLY A 166 18.50 0.46 14.49
C GLY A 166 18.90 1.51 13.46
N ASP A 167 17.97 2.03 12.65
CA ASP A 167 18.25 3.11 11.72
C ASP A 167 18.51 4.44 12.48
N VAL A 168 19.55 5.16 12.07
CA VAL A 168 19.89 6.48 12.62
C VAL A 168 19.20 7.55 11.78
N VAL A 169 18.09 8.09 12.28
CA VAL A 169 17.25 9.07 11.59
C VAL A 169 16.76 10.13 12.58
N THR A 170 16.45 11.30 12.08
CA THR A 170 15.81 12.37 12.89
C THR A 170 14.31 12.47 12.58
N LEU A 171 13.54 12.98 13.54
CA LEU A 171 12.11 13.20 13.34
C LEU A 171 11.84 14.21 12.22
N GLU A 172 12.72 15.21 12.07
CA GLU A 172 12.62 16.24 11.03
C GLU A 172 12.84 15.67 9.63
N GLU A 173 13.84 14.81 9.45
CA GLU A 173 14.08 14.11 8.17
C GLU A 173 12.91 13.24 7.77
N ILE A 174 12.32 12.54 8.74
CA ILE A 174 11.15 11.72 8.53
C ILE A 174 9.94 12.56 8.14
N ALA A 175 9.67 13.65 8.84
CA ALA A 175 8.55 14.54 8.54
C ALA A 175 8.65 15.09 7.12
N LYS A 176 9.84 15.61 6.71
CA LYS A 176 10.09 16.07 5.34
C LYS A 176 9.90 14.96 4.29
N ASN A 177 10.37 13.75 4.57
CA ASN A 177 10.19 12.63 3.65
C ASN A 177 8.71 12.24 3.49
N LEU A 178 7.94 12.21 4.58
CA LEU A 178 6.51 11.91 4.53
C LEU A 178 5.74 12.99 3.76
N GLU A 179 6.00 14.27 4.01
CA GLU A 179 5.40 15.39 3.30
C GLU A 179 5.70 15.35 1.80
N HIS A 180 6.96 15.13 1.44
CA HIS A 180 7.37 14.98 0.05
C HIS A 180 6.64 13.84 -0.67
N ARG A 181 6.53 12.68 -0.02
CA ARG A 181 5.83 11.52 -0.57
C ARG A 181 4.34 11.77 -0.73
N ASP A 182 3.70 12.36 0.29
CA ASP A 182 2.28 12.66 0.25
C ASP A 182 1.97 13.70 -0.85
N THR A 183 2.87 14.67 -1.06
CA THR A 183 2.78 15.64 -2.16
C THR A 183 2.85 14.94 -3.52
N ILE A 184 3.83 14.06 -3.73
CA ILE A 184 3.94 13.29 -4.98
C ILE A 184 2.69 12.43 -5.18
N ASP A 185 2.27 11.67 -4.16
CA ASP A 185 1.13 10.76 -4.25
C ASP A 185 -0.18 11.51 -4.57
N ALA A 186 -0.37 12.72 -4.05
CA ALA A 186 -1.56 13.54 -4.27
C ALA A 186 -1.52 14.33 -5.62
N SER A 187 -0.33 14.72 -6.10
CA SER A 187 -0.19 15.59 -7.28
C SER A 187 0.15 14.84 -8.57
N ARG A 188 0.39 13.52 -8.51
CA ARG A 188 0.72 12.75 -9.71
C ARG A 188 -0.43 12.77 -10.72
N GLU A 189 -0.10 12.86 -12.01
CA GLU A 189 -1.07 12.91 -13.09
C GLU A 189 -1.90 11.63 -13.19
N ASN A 190 -1.23 10.48 -13.01
CA ASN A 190 -1.89 9.17 -13.12
C ASN A 190 -2.27 8.63 -11.75
N SER A 191 -3.58 8.46 -11.52
CA SER A 191 -4.17 7.86 -10.32
C SER A 191 -3.68 8.53 -9.01
N PRO A 192 -3.90 9.84 -8.80
CA PRO A 192 -3.52 10.53 -7.57
C PRO A 192 -4.23 9.94 -6.36
N LEU A 193 -3.62 10.13 -5.18
CA LEU A 193 -4.31 9.89 -3.92
C LEU A 193 -5.46 10.88 -3.78
N MET A 194 -6.70 10.41 -3.81
CA MET A 194 -7.90 11.25 -3.73
C MET A 194 -8.89 10.66 -2.73
N LEU A 195 -9.51 11.54 -1.97
CA LEU A 195 -10.68 11.22 -1.16
C LEU A 195 -11.94 11.54 -1.97
N THR A 196 -12.71 10.52 -2.32
CA THR A 196 -14.01 10.66 -3.00
C THR A 196 -15.17 10.41 -2.03
N GLY A 197 -16.39 10.82 -2.41
CA GLY A 197 -17.53 10.81 -1.50
C GLY A 197 -18.04 9.43 -1.06
N ASP A 198 -17.55 8.36 -1.68
CA ASP A 198 -17.89 6.96 -1.36
C ASP A 198 -16.93 6.30 -0.36
N TYR A 199 -15.94 7.04 0.14
CA TYR A 199 -15.06 6.56 1.21
C TYR A 199 -15.63 6.79 2.61
N ARG A 200 -15.42 5.80 3.48
CA ARG A 200 -15.49 5.98 4.93
C ARG A 200 -14.16 6.54 5.43
N VAL A 201 -14.17 7.72 6.02
CA VAL A 201 -12.94 8.37 6.53
C VAL A 201 -12.64 7.85 7.93
N LEU A 202 -11.41 7.39 8.14
CA LEU A 202 -10.88 6.95 9.42
C LEU A 202 -9.66 7.82 9.80
N ASP A 203 -9.91 8.87 10.57
CA ASP A 203 -8.84 9.60 11.24
C ASP A 203 -8.45 8.83 12.50
N ASN A 204 -7.21 8.37 12.55
CA ASN A 204 -6.71 7.57 13.64
C ASN A 204 -5.62 8.26 14.48
N SER A 205 -5.59 9.60 14.44
CA SER A 205 -4.65 10.38 15.23
C SER A 205 -4.67 9.98 16.71
N ASP A 206 -5.87 9.87 17.27
CA ASP A 206 -6.11 9.61 18.70
C ASP A 206 -6.74 8.23 18.98
N LEU A 207 -6.82 7.35 17.97
CA LEU A 207 -7.45 6.05 18.13
C LEU A 207 -6.45 4.94 18.45
N SER A 208 -6.81 4.05 19.38
CA SER A 208 -6.09 2.79 19.57
C SER A 208 -6.28 1.86 18.37
N LYS A 209 -5.41 0.85 18.24
CA LYS A 209 -5.53 -0.15 17.16
C LYS A 209 -6.84 -0.93 17.27
N GLU A 210 -7.29 -1.21 18.48
CA GLU A 210 -8.53 -1.91 18.79
C GLU A 210 -9.76 -1.09 18.39
N ALA A 211 -9.76 0.23 18.69
CA ALA A 211 -10.83 1.13 18.31
C ALA A 211 -10.95 1.27 16.79
N GLN A 212 -9.82 1.46 16.09
CA GLN A 212 -9.79 1.49 14.62
C GLN A 212 -10.35 0.22 14.00
N PHE A 213 -9.94 -0.94 14.54
CA PHE A 213 -10.40 -2.23 14.07
C PHE A 213 -11.90 -2.42 14.29
N ALA A 214 -12.41 -2.05 15.47
CA ALA A 214 -13.84 -2.16 15.79
C ALA A 214 -14.69 -1.28 14.85
N MET A 215 -14.27 -0.02 14.59
CA MET A 215 -14.94 0.85 13.65
C MET A 215 -14.96 0.25 12.23
N ALA A 216 -13.81 -0.19 11.73
CA ALA A 216 -13.71 -0.75 10.40
C ALA A 216 -14.52 -2.06 10.26
N MET A 217 -14.55 -2.92 11.27
CA MET A 217 -15.38 -4.13 11.29
C MET A 217 -16.88 -3.79 11.29
N GLY A 218 -17.31 -2.71 11.96
CA GLY A 218 -18.67 -2.21 11.84
C GLY A 218 -19.04 -1.92 10.38
N TRP A 219 -18.19 -1.19 9.66
CA TRP A 219 -18.40 -0.88 8.24
C TRP A 219 -18.36 -2.12 7.33
N VAL A 220 -17.48 -3.11 7.65
CA VAL A 220 -17.46 -4.39 6.94
C VAL A 220 -18.79 -5.11 7.07
N ASN A 221 -19.36 -5.18 8.28
CA ASN A 221 -20.64 -5.83 8.52
C ASN A 221 -21.78 -5.14 7.77
N GLU A 222 -21.81 -3.80 7.76
CA GLU A 222 -22.75 -3.02 6.96
C GLU A 222 -22.63 -3.36 5.47
N ALA A 223 -21.41 -3.32 4.92
CA ALA A 223 -21.16 -3.61 3.50
C ALA A 223 -21.60 -5.03 3.10
N ILE A 224 -21.33 -6.02 3.94
CA ILE A 224 -21.74 -7.42 3.68
C ILE A 224 -23.26 -7.59 3.71
N GLN A 225 -23.98 -6.82 4.54
CA GLN A 225 -25.44 -6.87 4.61
C GLN A 225 -26.12 -6.22 3.39
N CYS A 226 -25.42 -5.33 2.68
CA CYS A 226 -25.96 -4.63 1.52
C CYS A 226 -25.84 -5.41 0.19
N ILE A 227 -25.20 -6.58 0.18
CA ILE A 227 -25.03 -7.44 -1.00
C ILE A 227 -25.81 -8.75 -0.85
#